data_6cfb38af7a709ab043c85cb772c47d3a
#
_entry.id   6cfb38af7a709ab043c85cb772c47d3a
#
_cell.length_a   1.000
_cell.length_b   1.000
_cell.length_c   1.000
_cell.angle_alpha   90.00
_cell.angle_beta   90.00
_cell.angle_gamma   90.00
#
_symmetry.space_group_name_H-M   'P 1'
#
loop_
_entity.id
_entity.type
_entity.pdbx_description
1 polymer ?
#
loop_
_entity_poly.entity_id
_entity_poly.type
_entity_poly.pdbx_seq_one_letter_code
_entity_poly.pdbx_strand_id
1 'polypeptide(L)'
;MLTKKSGGVARGPRLKKALAGVIGGAMDRRSFLKNSGIATGGAALASAVPLGVAKTANAATATKDLAKIKSVCTHCAVGCTVIAEVDNGVWVGQEAGFDSPINLGAHCAKGAAVREHAHSERRLRYPMKLEGGKWKKVSWDQAINEIGDKMLDIRKSSGPDSVYWLGSAKFNNEQSYLFRKFYAFWGSNNGDHQARICHSTTVAGVANTWGYGAMTNSMNDIHNSRAIFLIGSNPAEA
;
A
#
# COMPACT_ATOMS: atom_id res chain seq x y z
N MET A 1 10.99 37.99 15.60
CA MET A 1 10.38 38.66 14.42
C MET A 1 11.44 38.67 13.33
N LEU A 2 11.39 37.71 12.39
CA LEU A 2 12.36 37.60 11.29
C LEU A 2 11.66 38.04 10.00
N THR A 3 12.02 39.21 9.50
CA THR A 3 11.55 39.70 8.23
C THR A 3 12.43 39.24 7.08
N LYS A 4 11.86 38.52 6.13
CA LYS A 4 12.54 38.03 4.93
C LYS A 4 12.54 39.15 3.89
N LYS A 5 13.71 39.68 3.52
CA LYS A 5 13.87 40.61 2.39
C LYS A 5 13.66 39.85 1.07
N SER A 6 12.63 40.21 0.32
CA SER A 6 12.41 39.73 -1.04
C SER A 6 13.17 40.64 -2.02
N GLY A 7 14.26 40.12 -2.59
CA GLY A 7 14.92 40.74 -3.73
C GLY A 7 14.14 40.45 -5.01
N GLY A 8 13.38 41.41 -5.51
CA GLY A 8 12.67 41.29 -6.77
C GLY A 8 13.61 41.52 -7.95
N VAL A 9 13.83 40.48 -8.76
CA VAL A 9 14.45 40.61 -10.09
C VAL A 9 13.36 41.04 -11.06
N ALA A 10 13.48 42.24 -11.62
CA ALA A 10 12.55 42.76 -12.63
C ALA A 10 12.66 41.90 -13.91
N ARG A 11 11.62 41.16 -14.22
CA ARG A 11 11.51 40.36 -15.45
C ARG A 11 10.93 41.25 -16.57
N GLY A 12 11.70 41.47 -17.64
CA GLY A 12 11.33 42.31 -18.77
C GLY A 12 10.10 41.80 -19.55
N PRO A 13 9.45 42.67 -20.31
CA PRO A 13 8.16 42.40 -20.97
C PRO A 13 8.16 41.30 -22.02
N ARG A 14 9.32 40.87 -22.53
CA ARG A 14 9.44 39.80 -23.52
C ARG A 14 9.21 38.38 -22.91
N LEU A 15 9.52 38.21 -21.65
CA LEU A 15 9.33 36.90 -20.98
C LEU A 15 7.85 36.64 -20.64
N LYS A 16 7.08 37.71 -20.36
CA LYS A 16 5.65 37.59 -20.10
C LYS A 16 4.86 37.15 -21.35
N LYS A 17 5.28 37.58 -22.55
CA LYS A 17 4.61 37.24 -23.82
C LYS A 17 4.91 35.80 -24.27
N ALA A 18 6.10 35.29 -23.98
CA ALA A 18 6.46 33.90 -24.25
C ALA A 18 5.75 32.93 -23.31
N LEU A 19 5.57 33.26 -22.03
CA LEU A 19 4.86 32.45 -21.06
C LEU A 19 3.33 32.45 -21.25
N ALA A 20 2.74 33.53 -21.76
CA ALA A 20 1.31 33.57 -22.02
C ALA A 20 0.86 32.68 -23.19
N GLY A 21 1.74 32.39 -24.15
CA GLY A 21 1.46 31.46 -25.25
C GLY A 21 1.52 29.98 -24.86
N VAL A 22 2.14 29.66 -23.72
CA VAL A 22 2.32 28.27 -23.25
C VAL A 22 1.24 27.89 -22.23
N ILE A 23 0.58 28.86 -21.57
CA ILE A 23 -0.33 28.62 -20.44
C ILE A 23 -1.82 28.73 -20.86
N GLY A 24 -2.11 29.15 -22.09
CA GLY A 24 -3.48 29.46 -22.54
C GLY A 24 -4.32 28.32 -23.10
N GLY A 25 -3.82 27.08 -23.15
CA GLY A 25 -4.58 25.91 -23.59
C GLY A 25 -4.61 24.85 -22.50
N ALA A 26 -5.78 24.29 -22.24
CA ALA A 26 -5.90 23.11 -21.36
C ALA A 26 -5.08 21.97 -21.96
N MET A 27 -3.83 21.83 -21.54
CA MET A 27 -2.97 20.69 -21.90
C MET A 27 -3.28 19.51 -21.00
N ASP A 28 -3.65 18.38 -21.57
CA ASP A 28 -3.75 17.14 -20.82
C ASP A 28 -2.34 16.65 -20.40
N ARG A 29 -2.31 15.79 -19.36
CA ARG A 29 -1.06 15.21 -18.82
C ARG A 29 -0.19 14.51 -19.86
N ARG A 30 -0.82 13.94 -20.87
CA ARG A 30 -0.13 13.16 -21.90
C ARG A 30 0.56 14.08 -22.92
N SER A 31 -0.07 15.20 -23.27
CA SER A 31 0.50 16.24 -24.13
C SER A 31 1.63 16.99 -23.43
N PHE A 32 1.50 17.23 -22.11
CA PHE A 32 2.58 17.82 -21.31
C PHE A 32 3.82 16.92 -21.28
N LEU A 33 3.66 15.62 -21.01
CA LEU A 33 4.78 14.67 -20.96
C LEU A 33 5.42 14.45 -22.34
N LYS A 34 4.64 14.44 -23.42
CA LYS A 34 5.18 14.36 -24.77
C LYS A 34 6.01 15.58 -25.13
N ASN A 35 5.51 16.77 -24.82
CA ASN A 35 6.18 18.02 -25.20
C ASN A 35 7.39 18.31 -24.31
N SER A 36 7.38 17.97 -23.01
CA SER A 36 8.54 18.13 -22.14
C SER A 36 9.63 17.08 -22.38
N GLY A 37 9.28 15.85 -22.76
CA GLY A 37 10.24 14.81 -23.14
C GLY A 37 10.97 15.11 -24.46
N ILE A 38 10.29 15.72 -25.41
CA ILE A 38 10.88 16.13 -26.70
C ILE A 38 11.77 17.36 -26.53
N ALA A 39 11.43 18.30 -25.64
CA ALA A 39 12.21 19.52 -25.44
C ALA A 39 13.53 19.30 -24.69
N THR A 40 13.59 18.32 -23.77
CA THR A 40 14.80 18.02 -22.97
C THR A 40 15.66 16.89 -23.52
N GLY A 41 15.07 15.92 -24.21
CA GLY A 41 15.80 14.76 -24.75
C GLY A 41 16.22 14.94 -26.24
N GLY A 42 15.48 15.73 -27.01
CA GLY A 42 15.69 15.87 -28.45
C GLY A 42 16.90 16.73 -28.82
N ALA A 43 17.28 17.69 -28.00
CA ALA A 43 18.40 18.61 -28.32
C ALA A 43 19.79 17.99 -28.05
N ALA A 44 19.88 16.99 -27.18
CA ALA A 44 21.16 16.37 -26.82
C ALA A 44 21.52 15.13 -27.64
N LEU A 45 20.55 14.51 -28.34
CA LEU A 45 20.75 13.26 -29.10
C LEU A 45 20.69 13.42 -30.62
N ALA A 46 20.38 14.62 -31.13
CA ALA A 46 20.29 14.86 -32.58
C ALA A 46 21.65 14.88 -33.30
N SER A 47 22.77 14.87 -32.59
CA SER A 47 24.12 14.92 -33.17
C SER A 47 24.86 13.57 -33.22
N ALA A 48 24.27 12.46 -32.74
CA ALA A 48 25.06 11.22 -32.58
C ALA A 48 24.41 9.91 -33.09
N VAL A 49 23.20 9.93 -33.70
CA VAL A 49 22.59 8.67 -34.15
C VAL A 49 22.09 8.84 -35.62
N PRO A 50 22.50 7.98 -36.57
CA PRO A 50 21.96 8.01 -37.91
C PRO A 50 20.46 7.66 -37.90
N LEU A 51 19.66 8.53 -38.48
CA LEU A 51 18.19 8.56 -38.55
C LEU A 51 17.57 7.36 -39.33
N GLY A 52 18.10 6.17 -39.17
CA GLY A 52 17.70 5.03 -40.01
C GLY A 52 16.94 3.90 -39.30
N VAL A 53 16.81 3.85 -37.99
CA VAL A 53 16.16 2.71 -37.31
C VAL A 53 15.37 3.13 -36.07
N ALA A 54 14.42 4.01 -36.20
CA ALA A 54 13.32 4.02 -35.27
C ALA A 54 12.19 3.15 -35.82
N LYS A 55 12.32 1.83 -35.69
CA LYS A 55 11.15 0.97 -35.75
C LYS A 55 10.24 1.45 -34.60
N THR A 56 9.16 2.14 -34.96
CA THR A 56 8.02 2.31 -34.06
C THR A 56 7.65 0.92 -33.58
N ALA A 57 7.99 0.59 -32.36
CA ALA A 57 7.38 -0.52 -31.66
C ALA A 57 5.91 -0.13 -31.52
N ASN A 58 5.10 -0.46 -32.52
CA ASN A 58 3.67 -0.59 -32.33
C ASN A 58 3.51 -1.77 -31.36
N ALA A 59 3.57 -1.48 -30.08
CA ALA A 59 2.90 -2.28 -29.09
C ALA A 59 1.39 -2.10 -29.37
N ALA A 60 0.91 -2.78 -30.41
CA ALA A 60 -0.46 -3.23 -30.46
C ALA A 60 -0.57 -4.20 -29.28
N THR A 61 -0.78 -3.67 -28.10
CA THR A 61 -1.36 -4.40 -26.98
C THR A 61 -2.74 -4.80 -27.49
N ALA A 62 -2.84 -6.00 -28.07
CA ALA A 62 -4.09 -6.72 -28.10
C ALA A 62 -4.55 -6.64 -26.65
N THR A 63 -5.65 -5.94 -26.40
CA THR A 63 -6.28 -5.86 -25.08
C THR A 63 -6.76 -7.28 -24.80
N LYS A 64 -5.88 -8.07 -24.16
CA LYS A 64 -6.26 -9.39 -23.68
C LYS A 64 -7.33 -9.16 -22.64
N ASP A 65 -8.47 -9.82 -22.80
CA ASP A 65 -9.51 -9.80 -21.79
C ASP A 65 -8.98 -10.48 -20.51
N LEU A 66 -8.46 -9.67 -19.60
CA LEU A 66 -7.97 -10.12 -18.31
C LEU A 66 -9.14 -10.23 -17.33
N ALA A 67 -9.17 -11.32 -16.57
CA ALA A 67 -10.13 -11.43 -15.49
C ALA A 67 -9.82 -10.37 -14.42
N LYS A 68 -10.80 -9.51 -14.11
CA LYS A 68 -10.68 -8.46 -13.09
C LYS A 68 -11.29 -8.94 -11.79
N ILE A 69 -10.46 -9.15 -10.78
CA ILE A 69 -10.86 -9.64 -9.47
C ILE A 69 -10.66 -8.54 -8.44
N LYS A 70 -11.77 -8.10 -7.83
CA LYS A 70 -11.74 -7.12 -6.76
C LYS A 70 -11.21 -7.76 -5.48
N SER A 71 -10.26 -7.11 -4.83
CA SER A 71 -9.63 -7.54 -3.59
C SER A 71 -9.30 -6.35 -2.70
N VAL A 72 -8.69 -6.61 -1.56
CA VAL A 72 -8.34 -5.60 -0.55
C VAL A 72 -6.83 -5.63 -0.30
N CYS A 73 -6.23 -4.45 -0.22
CA CYS A 73 -4.84 -4.30 0.18
C CYS A 73 -4.62 -4.81 1.60
N THR A 74 -3.60 -5.63 1.82
CA THR A 74 -3.32 -6.29 3.10
C THR A 74 -2.32 -5.53 3.97
N HIS A 75 -1.89 -4.33 3.60
CA HIS A 75 -0.83 -3.62 4.31
C HIS A 75 -1.27 -2.95 5.61
N CYS A 76 -2.48 -2.41 5.65
CA CYS A 76 -3.00 -1.75 6.84
C CYS A 76 -4.52 -1.83 6.92
N ALA A 77 -5.08 -1.36 8.04
CA ALA A 77 -6.51 -1.41 8.32
C ALA A 77 -7.37 -0.43 7.49
N VAL A 78 -6.77 0.41 6.64
CA VAL A 78 -7.55 1.27 5.72
C VAL A 78 -8.40 0.46 4.78
N GLY A 79 -7.93 -0.73 4.35
CA GLY A 79 -8.73 -1.62 3.52
C GLY A 79 -8.93 -1.12 2.08
N CYS A 80 -7.92 -0.45 1.51
CA CYS A 80 -8.00 0.05 0.13
C CYS A 80 -8.34 -1.06 -0.85
N THR A 81 -9.32 -0.83 -1.71
CA THR A 81 -9.70 -1.75 -2.77
C THR A 81 -8.66 -1.74 -3.88
N VAL A 82 -8.24 -2.92 -4.30
CA VAL A 82 -7.40 -3.17 -5.47
C VAL A 82 -8.15 -4.08 -6.44
N ILE A 83 -7.93 -3.89 -7.73
CA ILE A 83 -8.47 -4.77 -8.77
C ILE A 83 -7.28 -5.53 -9.35
N ALA A 84 -7.24 -6.83 -9.09
CA ALA A 84 -6.24 -7.71 -9.66
C ALA A 84 -6.61 -8.06 -11.10
N GLU A 85 -5.70 -7.86 -12.03
CA GLU A 85 -5.80 -8.32 -13.41
C GLU A 85 -5.13 -9.68 -13.52
N VAL A 86 -5.92 -10.69 -13.82
CA VAL A 86 -5.49 -12.09 -13.78
C VAL A 86 -5.53 -12.70 -15.18
N ASP A 87 -4.42 -13.30 -15.58
CA ASP A 87 -4.26 -14.09 -16.78
C ASP A 87 -3.96 -15.55 -16.41
N ASN A 88 -4.84 -16.47 -16.81
CA ASN A 88 -4.66 -17.91 -16.56
C ASN A 88 -4.29 -18.24 -15.09
N GLY A 89 -4.95 -17.57 -14.14
CA GLY A 89 -4.69 -17.76 -12.69
C GLY A 89 -3.47 -17.01 -12.16
N VAL A 90 -2.77 -16.25 -12.98
CA VAL A 90 -1.61 -15.43 -12.56
C VAL A 90 -2.00 -13.97 -12.46
N TRP A 91 -1.71 -13.34 -11.37
CA TRP A 91 -1.93 -11.90 -11.18
C TRP A 91 -0.89 -11.09 -11.95
N VAL A 92 -1.24 -10.61 -13.16
CA VAL A 92 -0.31 -9.96 -14.09
C VAL A 92 -0.30 -8.44 -14.01
N GLY A 93 -1.41 -7.83 -13.61
CA GLY A 93 -1.56 -6.39 -13.51
C GLY A 93 -2.42 -5.96 -12.32
N GLN A 94 -2.43 -4.69 -12.01
CA GLN A 94 -3.23 -4.12 -10.93
C GLN A 94 -3.81 -2.77 -11.33
N GLU A 95 -5.10 -2.61 -11.09
CA GLU A 95 -5.81 -1.34 -11.18
C GLU A 95 -6.27 -0.87 -9.80
N ALA A 96 -6.54 0.42 -9.70
CA ALA A 96 -7.18 1.00 -8.53
C ALA A 96 -8.70 0.77 -8.59
N GLY A 97 -9.32 0.50 -7.45
CA GLY A 97 -10.78 0.38 -7.34
C GLY A 97 -11.44 1.75 -7.22
N PHE A 98 -11.77 2.39 -8.34
CA PHE A 98 -12.39 3.74 -8.35
C PHE A 98 -13.81 3.75 -7.79
N ASP A 99 -14.48 2.63 -7.80
CA ASP A 99 -15.84 2.44 -7.23
C ASP A 99 -15.79 2.12 -5.72
N SER A 100 -14.62 2.06 -5.12
CA SER A 100 -14.47 1.84 -3.69
C SER A 100 -14.87 3.07 -2.88
N PRO A 101 -15.80 2.95 -1.92
CA PRO A 101 -16.15 4.06 -1.03
C PRO A 101 -15.05 4.43 -0.04
N ILE A 102 -14.03 3.58 0.08
CA ILE A 102 -12.94 3.77 1.04
C ILE A 102 -11.83 4.64 0.46
N ASN A 103 -11.27 4.25 -0.66
CA ASN A 103 -10.08 4.87 -1.23
C ASN A 103 -10.31 5.58 -2.56
N LEU A 104 -11.50 5.49 -3.16
CA LEU A 104 -11.88 6.17 -4.41
C LEU A 104 -10.80 6.08 -5.51
N GLY A 105 -10.12 4.95 -5.59
CA GLY A 105 -9.02 4.73 -6.53
C GLY A 105 -7.66 5.24 -6.08
N ALA A 106 -7.52 5.86 -4.92
CA ALA A 106 -6.23 6.29 -4.40
C ALA A 106 -5.50 5.13 -3.68
N HIS A 107 -4.18 5.07 -3.87
CA HIS A 107 -3.31 4.15 -3.15
C HIS A 107 -2.06 4.90 -2.64
N CYS A 108 -1.55 4.49 -1.49
CA CYS A 108 -0.18 4.81 -1.10
C CYS A 108 0.82 3.91 -1.85
N ALA A 109 2.10 4.16 -1.71
CA ALA A 109 3.15 3.36 -2.35
C ALA A 109 3.05 1.85 -2.07
N LYS A 110 2.65 1.47 -0.84
CA LYS A 110 2.45 0.05 -0.46
C LYS A 110 1.28 -0.60 -1.19
N GLY A 111 0.15 0.11 -1.28
CA GLY A 111 -1.03 -0.37 -2.00
C GLY A 111 -0.79 -0.51 -3.50
N ALA A 112 -0.04 0.43 -4.09
CA ALA A 112 0.36 0.35 -5.49
C ALA A 112 1.29 -0.84 -5.78
N ALA A 113 2.09 -1.28 -4.80
CA ALA A 113 3.06 -2.36 -4.92
C ALA A 113 2.58 -3.70 -4.32
N VAL A 114 1.30 -3.84 -3.93
CA VAL A 114 0.83 -5.05 -3.23
C VAL A 114 0.98 -6.32 -4.08
N ARG A 115 0.87 -6.21 -5.40
CA ARG A 115 1.11 -7.31 -6.32
C ARG A 115 2.52 -7.90 -6.18
N GLU A 116 3.53 -7.07 -5.94
CA GLU A 116 4.93 -7.52 -5.82
C GLU A 116 5.12 -8.46 -4.62
N HIS A 117 4.34 -8.29 -3.55
CA HIS A 117 4.35 -9.23 -2.42
C HIS A 117 3.84 -10.62 -2.79
N ALA A 118 2.88 -10.70 -3.70
CA ALA A 118 2.33 -11.98 -4.15
C ALA A 118 3.32 -12.77 -5.01
N HIS A 119 4.15 -12.08 -5.77
CA HIS A 119 5.04 -12.67 -6.78
C HIS A 119 6.52 -12.65 -6.43
N SER A 120 6.91 -12.08 -5.29
CA SER A 120 8.30 -12.06 -4.85
C SER A 120 8.89 -13.47 -4.78
N GLU A 121 10.08 -13.65 -5.29
CA GLU A 121 10.84 -14.91 -5.16
C GLU A 121 11.13 -15.27 -3.71
N ARG A 122 11.16 -14.26 -2.82
CA ARG A 122 11.36 -14.43 -1.38
C ARG A 122 10.09 -14.86 -0.63
N ARG A 123 8.94 -14.88 -1.32
CA ARG A 123 7.69 -15.29 -0.69
C ARG A 123 7.71 -16.76 -0.33
N LEU A 124 7.44 -17.07 0.93
CA LEU A 124 7.24 -18.44 1.38
C LEU A 124 5.96 -19.00 0.77
N ARG A 125 6.07 -20.10 0.05
CA ARG A 125 4.93 -20.79 -0.59
C ARG A 125 4.49 -22.05 0.17
N TYR A 126 5.32 -22.51 1.08
CA TYR A 126 5.14 -23.73 1.85
C TYR A 126 5.62 -23.51 3.29
N PRO A 127 5.09 -24.28 4.27
CA PRO A 127 5.64 -24.27 5.60
C PRO A 127 7.11 -24.70 5.59
N MET A 128 7.89 -24.09 6.46
CA MET A 128 9.31 -24.37 6.62
C MET A 128 9.59 -24.68 8.08
N LYS A 129 10.34 -25.75 8.34
CA LYS A 129 10.78 -26.15 9.67
C LYS A 129 12.31 -26.02 9.77
N LEU A 130 12.79 -25.43 10.86
CA LEU A 130 14.23 -25.34 11.12
C LEU A 130 14.70 -26.62 11.80
N GLU A 131 15.55 -27.38 11.13
CA GLU A 131 16.14 -28.60 11.66
C GLU A 131 17.66 -28.61 11.42
N GLY A 132 18.42 -28.78 12.48
CA GLY A 132 19.90 -28.79 12.41
C GLY A 132 20.46 -27.50 11.80
N GLY A 133 19.87 -26.34 12.09
CA GLY A 133 20.31 -25.02 11.55
C GLY A 133 19.93 -24.78 10.09
N LYS A 134 19.17 -25.66 9.44
CA LYS A 134 18.74 -25.52 8.05
C LYS A 134 17.22 -25.53 7.94
N TRP A 135 16.67 -24.63 7.11
CA TRP A 135 15.24 -24.60 6.81
C TRP A 135 14.89 -25.69 5.82
N LYS A 136 13.95 -26.56 6.22
CA LYS A 136 13.41 -27.64 5.38
C LYS A 136 11.93 -27.38 5.10
N LYS A 137 11.52 -27.62 3.86
CA LYS A 137 10.11 -27.60 3.46
C LYS A 137 9.39 -28.78 4.08
N VAL A 138 8.22 -28.53 4.67
CA VAL A 138 7.31 -29.56 5.21
C VAL A 138 5.92 -29.43 4.57
N SER A 139 5.08 -30.45 4.69
CA SER A 139 3.69 -30.37 4.26
C SER A 139 2.87 -29.51 5.23
N TRP A 140 1.71 -29.04 4.79
CA TRP A 140 0.75 -28.37 5.66
C TRP A 140 0.24 -29.28 6.77
N ASP A 141 -0.07 -30.53 6.44
CA ASP A 141 -0.54 -31.50 7.42
C ASP A 141 0.50 -31.78 8.50
N GLN A 142 1.75 -31.95 8.10
CA GLN A 142 2.85 -32.10 9.05
C GLN A 142 2.98 -30.87 9.94
N ALA A 143 2.99 -29.67 9.37
CA ALA A 143 3.14 -28.43 10.14
C ALA A 143 1.98 -28.23 11.13
N ILE A 144 0.74 -28.46 10.70
CA ILE A 144 -0.46 -28.28 11.53
C ILE A 144 -0.47 -29.29 12.67
N ASN A 145 -0.18 -30.57 12.39
CA ASN A 145 -0.18 -31.62 13.43
C ASN A 145 0.93 -31.37 14.44
N GLU A 146 2.17 -31.15 14.00
CA GLU A 146 3.29 -30.91 14.92
C GLU A 146 3.08 -29.68 15.81
N ILE A 147 2.55 -28.59 15.23
CA ILE A 147 2.23 -27.36 15.99
C ILE A 147 1.08 -27.65 16.97
N GLY A 148 0.02 -28.31 16.50
CA GLY A 148 -1.14 -28.65 17.31
C GLY A 148 -0.78 -29.53 18.51
N ASP A 149 -0.03 -30.59 18.28
CA ASP A 149 0.45 -31.51 19.34
C ASP A 149 1.30 -30.74 20.35
N LYS A 150 2.25 -29.93 19.89
CA LYS A 150 3.09 -29.11 20.75
C LYS A 150 2.30 -28.13 21.60
N MET A 151 1.31 -27.49 21.01
CA MET A 151 0.42 -26.57 21.72
C MET A 151 -0.41 -27.30 22.78
N LEU A 152 -0.97 -28.47 22.46
CA LEU A 152 -1.72 -29.29 23.42
C LEU A 152 -0.84 -29.76 24.57
N ASP A 153 0.40 -30.17 24.33
CA ASP A 153 1.36 -30.51 25.37
C ASP A 153 1.66 -29.34 26.30
N ILE A 154 1.87 -28.13 25.74
CA ILE A 154 2.07 -26.92 26.53
C ILE A 154 0.83 -26.61 27.37
N ARG A 155 -0.36 -26.69 26.79
CA ARG A 155 -1.60 -26.48 27.51
C ARG A 155 -1.77 -27.45 28.65
N LYS A 156 -1.44 -28.72 28.43
CA LYS A 156 -1.53 -29.78 29.43
C LYS A 156 -0.53 -29.63 30.58
N SER A 157 0.71 -29.23 30.26
CA SER A 157 1.80 -29.10 31.24
C SER A 157 1.79 -27.77 32.00
N SER A 158 1.40 -26.69 31.35
CA SER A 158 1.59 -25.34 31.84
C SER A 158 0.32 -24.47 31.83
N GLY A 159 -0.81 -25.04 31.39
CA GLY A 159 -2.10 -24.36 31.33
C GLY A 159 -2.29 -23.51 30.07
N PRO A 160 -3.53 -23.06 29.78
CA PRO A 160 -3.85 -22.32 28.58
C PRO A 160 -3.20 -20.93 28.51
N ASP A 161 -2.93 -20.30 29.65
CA ASP A 161 -2.35 -18.96 29.75
C ASP A 161 -0.85 -18.91 29.47
N SER A 162 -0.21 -20.06 29.27
CA SER A 162 1.19 -20.14 28.84
C SER A 162 1.41 -19.81 27.36
N VAL A 163 0.34 -19.63 26.58
CA VAL A 163 0.38 -19.24 25.19
C VAL A 163 -0.11 -17.80 25.05
N TYR A 164 0.68 -16.96 24.35
CA TYR A 164 0.32 -15.59 24.01
C TYR A 164 -0.12 -15.50 22.55
N TRP A 165 -1.22 -14.77 22.29
CA TRP A 165 -1.84 -14.65 20.98
C TRP A 165 -1.69 -13.21 20.48
N LEU A 166 -0.98 -13.02 19.38
CA LEU A 166 -0.73 -11.70 18.81
C LEU A 166 -1.46 -11.53 17.48
N GLY A 167 -2.44 -10.64 17.46
CA GLY A 167 -3.17 -10.25 16.27
C GLY A 167 -2.44 -9.21 15.41
N SER A 168 -2.99 -8.90 14.25
CA SER A 168 -2.38 -8.00 13.27
C SER A 168 -3.41 -7.14 12.54
N ALA A 169 -3.05 -5.89 12.24
CA ALA A 169 -3.83 -5.01 11.35
C ALA A 169 -3.87 -5.52 9.89
N LYS A 170 -3.12 -6.58 9.57
CA LYS A 170 -3.15 -7.23 8.26
C LYS A 170 -4.17 -8.35 8.16
N PHE A 171 -4.88 -8.64 9.24
CA PHE A 171 -5.99 -9.57 9.21
C PHE A 171 -7.21 -8.91 8.57
N ASN A 172 -7.94 -9.66 7.76
CA ASN A 172 -9.31 -9.27 7.39
C ASN A 172 -10.28 -9.56 8.56
N ASN A 173 -11.53 -9.17 8.41
CA ASN A 173 -12.53 -9.34 9.47
C ASN A 173 -12.76 -10.81 9.84
N GLU A 174 -12.80 -11.70 8.84
CA GLU A 174 -12.98 -13.14 9.02
C GLU A 174 -11.81 -13.75 9.78
N GLN A 175 -10.57 -13.39 9.42
CA GLN A 175 -9.36 -13.85 10.12
C GLN A 175 -9.35 -13.35 11.56
N SER A 176 -9.69 -12.10 11.80
CA SER A 176 -9.76 -11.51 13.15
C SER A 176 -10.80 -12.22 14.01
N TYR A 177 -11.98 -12.51 13.44
CA TYR A 177 -13.03 -13.26 14.12
C TYR A 177 -12.58 -14.68 14.48
N LEU A 178 -12.04 -15.43 13.52
CA LEU A 178 -11.55 -16.80 13.72
C LEU A 178 -10.42 -16.85 14.74
N PHE A 179 -9.49 -15.91 14.65
CA PHE A 179 -8.37 -15.81 15.58
C PHE A 179 -8.86 -15.56 17.01
N ARG A 180 -9.76 -14.59 17.22
CA ARG A 180 -10.35 -14.32 18.53
C ARG A 180 -11.14 -15.51 19.06
N LYS A 181 -11.93 -16.14 18.21
CA LYS A 181 -12.71 -17.32 18.56
C LYS A 181 -11.79 -18.48 18.98
N PHE A 182 -10.70 -18.70 18.23
CA PHE A 182 -9.78 -19.79 18.49
C PHE A 182 -9.12 -19.67 19.87
N TYR A 183 -8.54 -18.53 20.22
CA TYR A 183 -7.90 -18.41 21.52
C TYR A 183 -8.89 -18.29 22.69
N ALA A 184 -10.12 -17.87 22.46
CA ALA A 184 -11.18 -17.96 23.44
C ALA A 184 -11.54 -19.44 23.73
N PHE A 185 -11.68 -20.28 22.71
CA PHE A 185 -11.84 -21.74 22.87
C PHE A 185 -10.63 -22.43 23.49
N TRP A 186 -9.46 -21.89 23.23
CA TRP A 186 -8.22 -22.37 23.87
C TRP A 186 -8.29 -22.19 25.40
N GLY A 187 -9.03 -21.21 25.88
CA GLY A 187 -9.24 -20.93 27.29
C GLY A 187 -8.28 -19.90 27.88
N SER A 188 -7.76 -19.00 27.04
CA SER A 188 -6.85 -17.93 27.47
C SER A 188 -7.38 -16.55 27.07
N ASN A 189 -7.08 -15.54 27.90
CA ASN A 189 -7.24 -14.13 27.58
C ASN A 189 -5.91 -13.44 27.22
N ASN A 190 -4.81 -14.18 27.15
CA ASN A 190 -3.49 -13.66 26.82
C ASN A 190 -3.39 -13.37 25.32
N GLY A 191 -4.22 -12.44 24.84
CA GLY A 191 -4.23 -12.03 23.45
C GLY A 191 -4.24 -10.51 23.33
N ASP A 192 -3.46 -10.00 22.40
CA ASP A 192 -3.40 -8.57 22.09
C ASP A 192 -3.18 -8.35 20.60
N HIS A 193 -3.16 -7.12 20.18
CA HIS A 193 -3.03 -6.72 18.79
C HIS A 193 -1.81 -5.81 18.64
N GLN A 194 -1.17 -5.81 17.46
CA GLN A 194 -0.02 -4.93 17.21
C GLN A 194 -0.36 -3.44 17.38
N ALA A 195 -1.63 -3.06 17.32
CA ALA A 195 -2.10 -1.71 17.61
C ALA A 195 -1.73 -1.23 19.03
N ARG A 196 -1.48 -2.16 19.97
CA ARG A 196 -0.94 -1.84 21.30
C ARG A 196 0.35 -1.03 21.22
N ILE A 197 1.21 -1.33 20.25
CA ILE A 197 2.48 -0.65 20.04
C ILE A 197 2.35 0.46 19.00
N CYS A 198 1.48 0.30 18.01
CA CYS A 198 1.35 1.16 16.84
C CYS A 198 0.42 2.35 17.07
N HIS A 199 -0.79 2.11 17.59
CA HIS A 199 -1.86 3.10 17.70
C HIS A 199 -2.18 3.52 19.15
N SER A 200 -1.67 2.82 20.14
CA SER A 200 -2.06 3.03 21.54
C SER A 200 -1.80 4.45 22.04
N THR A 201 -0.73 5.08 21.61
CA THR A 201 -0.39 6.47 21.96
C THR A 201 -1.45 7.44 21.44
N THR A 202 -1.82 7.32 20.15
CA THR A 202 -2.86 8.14 19.55
C THR A 202 -4.24 7.83 20.16
N VAL A 203 -4.57 6.56 20.35
CA VAL A 203 -5.84 6.13 20.95
C VAL A 203 -5.97 6.70 22.38
N ALA A 204 -4.92 6.59 23.19
CA ALA A 204 -4.92 7.13 24.55
C ALA A 204 -4.98 8.66 24.55
N GLY A 205 -4.22 9.34 23.68
CA GLY A 205 -4.24 10.79 23.56
C GLY A 205 -5.61 11.33 23.17
N VAL A 206 -6.23 10.73 22.15
CA VAL A 206 -7.57 11.10 21.67
C VAL A 206 -8.64 10.80 22.73
N ALA A 207 -8.58 9.64 23.38
CA ALA A 207 -9.54 9.26 24.43
C ALA A 207 -9.48 10.19 25.65
N ASN A 208 -8.28 10.57 26.08
CA ASN A 208 -8.09 11.48 27.20
C ASN A 208 -8.52 12.92 26.87
N THR A 209 -8.48 13.31 25.60
CA THR A 209 -8.84 14.67 25.17
C THR A 209 -10.31 14.79 24.82
N TRP A 210 -10.85 13.83 24.10
CA TRP A 210 -12.22 13.87 23.54
C TRP A 210 -13.17 12.84 24.16
N GLY A 211 -12.66 11.98 25.03
CA GLY A 211 -13.45 10.89 25.64
C GLY A 211 -13.73 9.72 24.70
N TYR A 212 -13.13 9.68 23.51
CA TYR A 212 -13.36 8.65 22.50
C TYR A 212 -12.09 8.34 21.71
N GLY A 213 -11.62 7.10 21.78
CA GLY A 213 -10.33 6.66 21.24
C GLY A 213 -10.41 6.09 19.82
N ALA A 214 -11.15 6.72 18.92
CA ALA A 214 -11.27 6.26 17.54
C ALA A 214 -11.28 7.42 16.54
N MET A 215 -11.11 7.11 15.27
CA MET A 215 -11.25 8.06 14.17
C MET A 215 -12.69 8.61 14.14
N THR A 216 -12.84 9.94 14.16
CA THR A 216 -14.14 10.61 14.25
C THR A 216 -14.79 10.85 12.89
N ASN A 217 -14.00 10.87 11.82
CA ASN A 217 -14.43 11.21 10.47
C ASN A 217 -14.01 10.12 9.47
N SER A 218 -14.68 10.10 8.33
CA SER A 218 -14.25 9.29 7.19
C SER A 218 -12.96 9.85 6.58
N MET A 219 -12.13 9.00 6.00
CA MET A 219 -10.95 9.43 5.23
C MET A 219 -11.33 10.35 4.06
N ASN A 220 -12.51 10.18 3.49
CA ASN A 220 -13.00 11.01 2.39
C ASN A 220 -13.31 12.45 2.82
N ASP A 221 -13.47 12.72 4.11
CA ASP A 221 -13.71 14.07 4.62
C ASP A 221 -12.49 14.98 4.45
N ILE A 222 -11.30 14.41 4.26
CA ILE A 222 -10.10 15.16 3.89
C ILE A 222 -10.33 15.97 2.60
N HIS A 223 -11.03 15.39 1.64
CA HIS A 223 -11.37 16.05 0.37
C HIS A 223 -12.23 17.32 0.56
N ASN A 224 -13.10 17.31 1.54
CA ASN A 224 -14.03 18.40 1.84
C ASN A 224 -13.45 19.42 2.84
N SER A 225 -12.27 19.18 3.38
CA SER A 225 -11.65 20.03 4.38
C SER A 225 -11.07 21.31 3.74
N ARG A 226 -11.28 22.48 4.39
CA ARG A 226 -10.67 23.73 3.99
C ARG A 226 -9.24 23.92 4.49
N ALA A 227 -8.88 23.20 5.54
CA ALA A 227 -7.55 23.18 6.11
C ALA A 227 -7.21 21.79 6.63
N ILE A 228 -5.96 21.35 6.43
CA ILE A 228 -5.46 20.05 6.85
C ILE A 228 -4.16 20.30 7.63
N PHE A 229 -4.09 19.77 8.86
CA PHE A 229 -2.88 19.77 9.66
C PHE A 229 -2.23 18.40 9.60
N LEU A 230 -0.98 18.34 9.12
CA LEU A 230 -0.14 17.16 9.13
C LEU A 230 0.97 17.35 10.15
N ILE A 231 0.87 16.66 11.29
CA ILE A 231 1.83 16.76 12.39
C ILE A 231 2.44 15.40 12.65
N GLY A 232 3.74 15.26 12.35
CA GLY A 232 4.49 14.03 12.60
C GLY A 232 4.04 12.80 11.80
N SER A 233 3.30 12.98 10.70
CA SER A 233 2.80 11.91 9.85
C SER A 233 3.37 11.98 8.43
N ASN A 234 3.46 10.82 7.80
CA ASN A 234 3.82 10.70 6.37
C ASN A 234 2.77 9.85 5.64
N PRO A 235 1.65 10.46 5.20
CA PRO A 235 0.56 9.72 4.57
C PRO A 235 0.91 9.10 3.21
N ALA A 236 2.05 9.45 2.62
CA ALA A 236 2.54 8.79 1.40
C ALA A 236 3.16 7.42 1.67
N GLU A 237 3.68 7.20 2.88
CA GLU A 237 4.37 5.96 3.26
C GLU A 237 3.57 5.06 4.21
N ALA A 238 2.69 5.61 5.01
CA ALA A 238 1.98 4.85 6.05
C ALA A 238 0.49 5.12 6.08
#